data_558c9da3340c42df6d3cf194d1b3584b
#
_entry.id   558c9da3340c42df6d3cf194d1b3584b
#
_cell.length_a   1.000
_cell.length_b   1.000
_cell.length_c   1.000
_cell.angle_alpha   90.00
_cell.angle_beta   90.00
_cell.angle_gamma   90.00
#
_symmetry.space_group_name_H-M   'P 1'
#
loop_
_entity.id
_entity.type
_entity.pdbx_description
1 polymer ?
#
loop_
_entity_poly.entity_id
_entity_poly.type
_entity_poly.pdbx_seq_one_letter_code
_entity_poly.pdbx_strand_id
1 'polypeptide(L)'
;DITKKKPIMSIQDAEKIGPGNFLDALVIAPCTGNTLAKLTCGITDSPVLMAAKAHMRNEKPLIIAVSTNDAMGMNFQNIGRLFNTKNIYFVPFFQDDTNKKPRSLIADFELIPQTIKAALTGRQLQPVLKCKS
;
A
#
# COMPACT_ATOMS: atom_id res chain seq x y z
N ASP A 1 -1.71 9.41 -15.87
CA ASP A 1 -2.34 9.56 -14.73
C ASP A 1 -3.35 8.55 -14.49
N ILE A 2 -3.35 7.95 -13.49
CA ILE A 2 -4.04 6.92 -13.25
C ILE A 2 -5.34 7.21 -12.93
N THR A 3 -5.70 8.19 -12.68
CA THR A 3 -6.80 8.29 -12.09
C THR A 3 -7.69 9.16 -12.64
N LYS A 4 -8.40 8.94 -13.33
CA LYS A 4 -9.36 9.66 -13.76
C LYS A 4 -10.19 9.93 -12.70
N LYS A 5 -10.26 9.21 -11.77
CA LYS A 5 -11.09 9.38 -10.76
C LYS A 5 -10.50 10.06 -9.74
N LYS A 6 -9.86 10.44 -9.57
CA LYS A 6 -9.24 11.09 -8.67
C LYS A 6 -9.15 10.88 -7.47
N PRO A 7 -9.28 10.94 -6.77
CA PRO A 7 -9.01 10.81 -5.44
C PRO A 7 -7.94 9.83 -5.19
N ILE A 8 -6.83 9.94 -5.78
CA ILE A 8 -5.73 9.11 -5.51
C ILE A 8 -4.67 10.03 -5.10
N MET A 9 -3.94 9.71 -4.04
CA MET A 9 -2.99 10.56 -3.52
C MET A 9 -1.64 9.97 -3.41
N SER A 10 -0.59 10.68 -3.70
CA SER A 10 0.78 10.26 -3.48
C SER A 10 1.18 10.78 -2.11
N ILE A 11 2.41 10.51 -1.72
CA ILE A 11 2.90 10.97 -0.44
C ILE A 11 2.92 12.49 -0.39
N GLN A 12 3.27 13.16 -1.47
CA GLN A 12 3.28 14.60 -1.47
C GLN A 12 1.89 15.16 -1.34
N ASP A 13 0.91 14.50 -1.92
CA ASP A 13 -0.45 15.01 -1.86
C ASP A 13 -1.04 14.84 -0.48
N ALA A 14 -0.53 13.87 0.29
CA ALA A 14 -1.05 13.64 1.62
C ALA A 14 -0.94 14.87 2.51
N GLU A 15 0.06 15.70 2.27
CA GLU A 15 0.25 16.87 3.09
C GLU A 15 -0.86 17.89 2.89
N LYS A 16 -1.61 17.78 1.83
CA LYS A 16 -2.65 18.76 1.55
C LYS A 16 -4.02 18.31 2.02
N ILE A 17 -4.10 17.09 2.54
CA ILE A 17 -5.36 16.58 3.00
C ILE A 17 -5.59 16.96 4.43
N GLY A 18 -6.60 17.66 4.71
CA GLY A 18 -6.94 17.97 6.07
C GLY A 18 -8.02 17.04 6.58
N PRO A 19 -8.37 17.15 7.83
CA PRO A 19 -9.44 16.35 8.40
C PRO A 19 -10.74 16.61 7.64
N GLY A 20 -11.45 15.60 7.31
CA GLY A 20 -12.70 15.76 6.60
C GLY A 20 -12.59 15.68 5.10
N ASN A 21 -11.36 15.68 4.56
CA ASN A 21 -11.20 15.55 3.13
C ASN A 21 -10.88 14.10 2.85
N PHE A 22 -11.79 13.38 2.24
CA PHE A 22 -11.59 11.99 1.96
C PHE A 22 -11.57 11.69 0.50
N LEU A 23 -10.65 10.87 0.10
CA LEU A 23 -10.52 10.42 -1.27
C LEU A 23 -11.19 9.07 -1.40
N ASP A 24 -11.48 8.64 -2.62
CA ASP A 24 -12.07 7.32 -2.82
C ASP A 24 -11.04 6.24 -2.50
N ALA A 25 -9.78 6.50 -2.73
CA ALA A 25 -8.71 5.55 -2.40
C ALA A 25 -7.44 6.30 -2.12
N LEU A 26 -6.60 5.73 -1.26
CA LEU A 26 -5.30 6.30 -0.97
C LEU A 26 -4.26 5.27 -1.36
N VAL A 27 -3.26 5.67 -2.14
CA VAL A 27 -2.20 4.77 -2.57
C VAL A 27 -0.88 5.22 -1.96
N ILE A 28 -0.20 4.31 -1.28
CA ILE A 28 1.13 4.59 -0.76
C ILE A 28 2.11 3.86 -1.67
N ALA A 29 2.80 4.60 -2.51
CA ALA A 29 3.69 4.02 -3.51
C ALA A 29 4.92 4.88 -3.69
N PRO A 30 6.08 4.38 -3.32
CA PRO A 30 6.31 3.07 -2.72
C PRO A 30 6.07 3.10 -1.21
N CYS A 31 5.73 1.95 -0.66
CA CYS A 31 5.59 1.82 0.77
C CYS A 31 6.84 1.12 1.30
N THR A 32 7.67 1.87 2.01
CA THR A 32 8.94 1.33 2.51
C THR A 32 8.70 0.50 3.76
N GLY A 33 9.74 -0.22 4.18
CA GLY A 33 9.65 -1.01 5.40
C GLY A 33 9.31 -0.18 6.63
N ASN A 34 9.86 1.02 6.72
CA ASN A 34 9.58 1.90 7.84
C ASN A 34 8.09 2.28 7.87
N THR A 35 7.53 2.61 6.72
CA THR A 35 6.12 2.97 6.65
C THR A 35 5.22 1.76 6.95
N LEU A 36 5.61 0.57 6.47
CA LEU A 36 4.85 -0.65 6.78
C LEU A 36 4.79 -0.87 8.29
N ALA A 37 5.94 -0.75 8.95
CA ALA A 37 6.01 -0.98 10.37
C ALA A 37 5.16 0.03 11.14
N LYS A 38 5.22 1.29 10.74
CA LYS A 38 4.46 2.32 11.42
C LYS A 38 2.97 2.15 11.22
N LEU A 39 2.55 1.77 10.00
CA LEU A 39 1.14 1.50 9.75
C LEU A 39 0.64 0.38 10.66
N THR A 40 1.44 -0.69 10.77
CA THR A 40 1.05 -1.84 11.57
C THR A 40 0.93 -1.49 13.04
N CYS A 41 1.80 -0.60 13.53
CA CYS A 41 1.79 -0.20 14.92
C CYS A 41 0.86 0.97 15.24
N GLY A 42 0.18 1.50 14.23
CA GLY A 42 -0.74 2.60 14.48
C GLY A 42 -0.06 3.94 14.70
N ILE A 43 1.19 4.09 14.26
CA ILE A 43 1.91 5.34 14.43
C ILE A 43 1.51 6.30 13.33
N THR A 44 1.24 7.54 13.67
CA THR A 44 0.79 8.53 12.72
C THR A 44 1.63 9.80 12.80
N ASP A 45 2.93 9.64 12.66
CA ASP A 45 3.85 10.75 12.80
C ASP A 45 4.24 11.41 11.47
N SER A 46 3.46 11.20 10.43
CA SER A 46 3.70 11.86 9.14
C SER A 46 2.37 12.09 8.44
N PRO A 47 2.33 12.99 7.47
CA PRO A 47 1.07 13.25 6.75
C PRO A 47 0.50 12.01 6.08
N VAL A 48 1.35 11.18 5.47
CA VAL A 48 0.85 10.00 4.80
C VAL A 48 0.26 9.01 5.80
N LEU A 49 0.87 8.87 6.97
CA LEU A 49 0.35 7.96 7.99
C LEU A 49 -0.94 8.49 8.59
N MET A 50 -1.04 9.79 8.74
CA MET A 50 -2.27 10.39 9.24
C MET A 50 -3.39 10.20 8.23
N ALA A 51 -3.11 10.37 6.94
CA ALA A 51 -4.10 10.16 5.90
C ALA A 51 -4.53 8.70 5.85
N ALA A 52 -3.58 7.78 5.99
CA ALA A 52 -3.90 6.36 5.98
C ALA A 52 -4.83 5.98 7.13
N LYS A 53 -4.56 6.53 8.32
CA LYS A 53 -5.39 6.24 9.47
C LYS A 53 -6.81 6.78 9.25
N ALA A 54 -6.93 7.96 8.68
CA ALA A 54 -8.24 8.55 8.41
C ALA A 54 -9.01 7.71 7.39
N HIS A 55 -8.32 7.22 6.35
CA HIS A 55 -8.96 6.39 5.35
C HIS A 55 -9.48 5.08 5.97
N MET A 56 -8.67 4.46 6.83
CA MET A 56 -9.08 3.23 7.46
C MET A 56 -10.26 3.45 8.41
N ARG A 57 -10.23 4.56 9.13
CA ARG A 57 -11.31 4.83 10.06
C ARG A 57 -12.63 5.08 9.33
N ASN A 58 -12.56 5.60 8.11
CA ASN A 58 -13.74 5.86 7.32
C ASN A 58 -14.03 4.74 6.33
N GLU A 59 -13.36 3.60 6.50
CA GLU A 59 -13.56 2.41 5.68
C GLU A 59 -13.37 2.68 4.19
N LYS A 60 -12.42 3.52 3.85
CA LYS A 60 -12.03 3.75 2.46
C LYS A 60 -10.82 2.90 2.14
N PRO A 61 -10.68 2.44 0.90
CA PRO A 61 -9.56 1.58 0.55
C PRO A 61 -8.21 2.25 0.70
N LEU A 62 -7.26 1.49 1.22
CA LEU A 62 -5.87 1.89 1.30
C LEU A 62 -5.09 0.88 0.49
N ILE A 63 -4.36 1.35 -0.51
CA ILE A 63 -3.60 0.47 -1.40
C ILE A 63 -2.12 0.64 -1.11
N ILE A 64 -1.41 -0.45 -0.92
CA ILE A 64 0.00 -0.44 -0.57
C ILE A 64 0.84 -1.05 -1.67
N ALA A 65 1.80 -0.29 -2.19
CA ALA A 65 2.75 -0.78 -3.17
C ALA A 65 4.09 -0.95 -2.44
N VAL A 66 4.32 -2.14 -1.90
CA VAL A 66 5.47 -2.40 -1.07
C VAL A 66 6.78 -2.35 -1.84
N SER A 67 7.83 -1.87 -1.21
CA SER A 67 9.15 -1.87 -1.79
C SER A 67 10.13 -1.85 -0.63
N THR A 68 10.65 -3.01 -0.26
CA THR A 68 11.57 -3.08 0.87
C THR A 68 12.43 -4.32 0.79
N ASN A 69 13.68 -4.20 1.22
CA ASN A 69 14.62 -5.29 1.18
C ASN A 69 14.39 -6.33 2.27
N ASP A 70 13.63 -5.99 3.30
CA ASP A 70 13.37 -6.93 4.36
C ASP A 70 11.91 -7.35 4.44
N ALA A 71 11.20 -7.31 3.30
CA ALA A 71 9.79 -7.68 3.28
C ALA A 71 9.53 -9.08 3.83
N MET A 72 10.41 -10.03 3.52
CA MET A 72 10.26 -11.37 4.05
C MET A 72 11.16 -11.59 5.26
N GLY A 73 11.74 -10.53 5.80
CA GLY A 73 12.47 -10.55 7.05
C GLY A 73 11.53 -10.08 8.15
N MET A 74 11.99 -9.08 8.93
CA MET A 74 11.17 -8.58 10.04
C MET A 74 9.84 -8.00 9.59
N ASN A 75 9.78 -7.42 8.39
CA ASN A 75 8.53 -6.83 7.93
C ASN A 75 7.53 -7.84 7.40
N PHE A 76 7.88 -9.12 7.31
CA PHE A 76 6.95 -10.10 6.77
C PHE A 76 5.70 -10.19 7.65
N GLN A 77 5.87 -10.09 8.97
CA GLN A 77 4.73 -10.12 9.86
C GLN A 77 3.87 -8.87 9.69
N ASN A 78 4.48 -7.73 9.37
CA ASN A 78 3.72 -6.51 9.16
C ASN A 78 2.91 -6.60 7.88
N ILE A 79 3.49 -7.17 6.82
CA ILE A 79 2.76 -7.40 5.59
C ILE A 79 1.58 -8.33 5.87
N GLY A 80 1.81 -9.39 6.61
CA GLY A 80 0.75 -10.34 6.93
C GLY A 80 -0.40 -9.70 7.72
N ARG A 81 -0.06 -8.85 8.69
CA ARG A 81 -1.09 -8.17 9.43
C ARG A 81 -1.88 -7.23 8.57
N LEU A 82 -1.21 -6.43 7.77
CA LEU A 82 -1.91 -5.46 6.92
C LEU A 82 -2.72 -6.16 5.83
N PHE A 83 -2.19 -7.26 5.31
CA PHE A 83 -2.89 -8.00 4.26
C PHE A 83 -4.22 -8.56 4.79
N ASN A 84 -4.28 -8.81 6.08
CA ASN A 84 -5.50 -9.34 6.70
C ASN A 84 -6.33 -8.26 7.39
N THR A 85 -6.04 -7.00 7.13
CA THR A 85 -6.80 -5.91 7.70
C THR A 85 -7.84 -5.43 6.70
N LYS A 86 -9.05 -5.17 7.18
CA LYS A 86 -10.13 -4.75 6.31
C LYS A 86 -9.78 -3.46 5.60
N ASN A 87 -10.15 -3.36 4.34
CA ASN A 87 -9.96 -2.18 3.51
C ASN A 87 -8.51 -1.86 3.14
N ILE A 88 -7.59 -2.78 3.39
CA ILE A 88 -6.22 -2.63 2.94
C ILE A 88 -5.96 -3.63 1.83
N TYR A 89 -5.40 -3.16 0.73
CA TYR A 89 -5.12 -3.99 -0.43
C TYR A 89 -3.70 -3.76 -0.89
N PHE A 90 -3.07 -4.81 -1.39
CA PHE A 90 -1.71 -4.71 -1.86
C PHE A 90 -1.64 -4.76 -3.37
N VAL A 91 -0.78 -3.93 -3.96
CA VAL A 91 -0.43 -4.09 -5.36
C VAL A 91 0.35 -5.39 -5.45
N PRO A 92 0.04 -6.29 -6.40
CA PRO A 92 0.78 -7.54 -6.52
C PRO A 92 2.28 -7.32 -6.56
N PHE A 93 3.03 -8.20 -5.92
CA PHE A 93 4.46 -8.01 -5.75
C PHE A 93 5.23 -9.29 -6.02
N PHE A 94 6.54 -9.16 -6.15
CA PHE A 94 7.41 -10.28 -6.46
C PHE A 94 8.78 -10.04 -5.84
N GLN A 95 9.61 -11.10 -5.82
CA GLN A 95 10.97 -10.95 -5.38
C GLN A 95 11.76 -10.37 -6.53
N ASP A 96 12.50 -9.27 -6.31
CA ASP A 96 13.20 -8.65 -7.41
C ASP A 96 14.58 -9.20 -7.64
N ASP A 97 15.25 -9.74 -6.64
CA ASP A 97 16.59 -10.30 -6.83
C ASP A 97 16.76 -11.40 -5.80
N THR A 98 16.48 -12.64 -6.19
CA THR A 98 16.50 -13.75 -5.26
C THR A 98 17.90 -14.12 -4.81
N ASN A 99 18.93 -13.70 -5.54
CA ASN A 99 20.31 -14.02 -5.15
C ASN A 99 20.90 -12.97 -4.20
N LYS A 100 20.81 -11.71 -4.56
CA LYS A 100 21.43 -10.70 -3.75
C LYS A 100 20.52 -10.15 -2.67
N LYS A 101 19.22 -10.19 -2.89
CA LYS A 101 18.27 -9.67 -1.92
C LYS A 101 17.17 -10.69 -1.72
N PRO A 102 17.46 -11.82 -1.09
CA PRO A 102 16.49 -12.91 -1.00
C PRO A 102 15.22 -12.60 -0.22
N ARG A 103 15.21 -11.55 0.59
CA ARG A 103 14.02 -11.21 1.35
C ARG A 103 13.32 -9.96 0.86
N SER A 104 13.75 -9.44 -0.30
CA SER A 104 13.18 -8.21 -0.84
C SER A 104 11.92 -8.50 -1.63
N LEU A 105 10.93 -7.65 -1.48
CA LEU A 105 9.74 -7.71 -2.33
C LEU A 105 9.51 -6.31 -2.89
N ILE A 106 9.06 -6.27 -4.13
CA ILE A 106 8.75 -5.01 -4.77
C ILE A 106 7.43 -5.16 -5.51
N ALA A 107 6.57 -4.17 -5.39
CA ALA A 107 5.30 -4.18 -6.06
C ALA A 107 5.47 -3.98 -7.56
N ASP A 108 4.55 -4.52 -8.33
CA ASP A 108 4.51 -4.28 -9.77
C ASP A 108 3.72 -3.00 -9.94
N PHE A 109 4.44 -1.87 -10.05
CA PHE A 109 3.79 -0.57 -10.08
C PHE A 109 2.87 -0.39 -11.27
N GLU A 110 3.03 -1.17 -12.32
CA GLU A 110 2.14 -1.08 -13.46
C GLU A 110 0.77 -1.62 -13.16
N LEU A 111 0.63 -2.36 -12.07
CA LEU A 111 -0.67 -2.90 -11.69
C LEU A 111 -1.41 -2.01 -10.69
N ILE A 112 -0.91 -0.82 -10.42
CA ILE A 112 -1.60 0.09 -9.51
C ILE A 112 -3.02 0.39 -10.00
N PRO A 113 -3.25 0.73 -11.27
CA PRO A 113 -4.61 1.06 -11.69
C PRO A 113 -5.59 -0.10 -11.52
N GLN A 114 -5.17 -1.33 -11.84
CA GLN A 114 -6.03 -2.48 -11.68
C GLN A 114 -6.29 -2.79 -10.22
N THR A 115 -5.28 -2.55 -9.37
CA THR A 115 -5.43 -2.77 -7.94
C THR A 115 -6.45 -1.79 -7.36
N ILE A 116 -6.42 -0.55 -7.80
CA ILE A 116 -7.37 0.46 -7.34
C ILE A 116 -8.78 0.05 -7.75
N LYS A 117 -8.95 -0.40 -9.00
CA LYS A 117 -10.27 -0.81 -9.46
C LYS A 117 -10.80 -1.97 -8.63
N ALA A 118 -9.98 -2.96 -8.36
CA ALA A 118 -10.40 -4.10 -7.56
C ALA A 118 -10.73 -3.67 -6.14
N ALA A 119 -9.92 -2.80 -5.55
CA ALA A 119 -10.10 -2.34 -4.19
C ALA A 119 -11.40 -1.56 -4.03
N LEU A 120 -11.77 -0.78 -5.04
CA LEU A 120 -13.00 -0.01 -4.97
C LEU A 120 -14.24 -0.91 -4.97
N THR A 121 -14.09 -2.16 -5.38
CA THR A 121 -15.19 -3.12 -5.30
C THR A 121 -14.96 -4.10 -4.16
N GLY A 122 -14.01 -3.80 -3.27
CA GLY A 122 -13.78 -4.64 -2.09
C GLY A 122 -12.98 -5.90 -2.34
N ARG A 123 -12.21 -5.97 -3.42
CA ARG A 123 -11.46 -7.18 -3.73
C ARG A 123 -9.99 -6.93 -3.86
N GLN A 124 -9.19 -7.88 -3.43
CA GLN A 124 -7.75 -7.85 -3.62
C GLN A 124 -7.43 -8.38 -5.01
N LEU A 125 -6.69 -7.61 -5.79
CA LEU A 125 -6.29 -8.05 -7.14
C LEU A 125 -5.40 -9.28 -7.02
N GLN A 126 -5.72 -10.31 -7.78
CA GLN A 126 -4.98 -11.56 -7.77
C GLN A 126 -4.37 -11.85 -9.14
N PRO A 127 -3.28 -12.59 -9.20
CA PRO A 127 -2.54 -13.14 -8.05
C PRO A 127 -1.71 -12.05 -7.38
N VAL A 128 -1.70 -12.04 -6.07
CA VAL A 128 -0.98 -11.01 -5.33
C VAL A 128 0.51 -11.33 -5.28
N LEU A 129 0.87 -12.61 -5.30
CA LEU A 129 2.26 -12.99 -5.38
C LEU A 129 2.56 -13.38 -6.81
N LYS A 130 3.48 -12.68 -7.44
CA LYS A 130 3.79 -12.92 -8.83
C LYS A 130 5.15 -13.53 -9.00
N CYS A 131 5.36 -14.21 -10.13
CA CYS A 131 6.66 -14.69 -10.48
C CYS A 131 7.24 -13.67 -11.43
N LYS A 132 8.50 -13.30 -11.18
CA LYS A 132 9.15 -12.37 -12.06
C LYS A 132 9.54 -13.15 -13.29
N SER A 133 9.18 -12.71 -14.45
CA SER A 133 9.50 -13.47 -15.67
C SER A 133 10.48 -12.75 -16.55
#